data_c17f3bc92723a2f8e853d15b41ce108c
#
_entry.id   c17f3bc92723a2f8e853d15b41ce108c
#
_cell.length_a   1.000
_cell.length_b   1.000
_cell.length_c   1.000
_cell.angle_alpha   90.00
_cell.angle_beta   90.00
_cell.angle_gamma   90.00
#
_symmetry.space_group_name_H-M   'P 1'
#
loop_
_entity.id
_entity.type
_entity.pdbx_description
1 polymer ?
#
loop_
_entity_poly.entity_id
_entity_poly.type
_entity_poly.pdbx_seq_one_letter_code
_entity_poly.pdbx_strand_id
1 'polypeptide(L)' 'MEQQFSSFTLLRLPNVMRLTGLARSTIYKLIAAGEFPAPRNLTRRAVAWPASDVEQLVLARVLTLSLISSRSYQHK' A
#
# COMPACT_ATOMS: atom_id res chain seq x y z
N MET A 1 21.59 -5.00 5.54
CA MET A 1 21.12 -5.13 5.38
C MET A 1 20.38 -4.70 4.80
N GLU A 2 19.94 -4.92 4.38
CA GLU A 2 19.34 -4.54 3.74
C GLU A 2 18.11 -4.63 3.93
N GLN A 3 17.43 -3.97 4.15
CA GLN A 3 16.20 -3.91 4.26
C GLN A 3 15.51 -3.79 3.06
N GLN A 4 15.91 -4.26 1.99
CA GLN A 4 15.25 -4.15 0.81
C GLN A 4 14.19 -5.12 0.69
N PHE A 5 12.98 -4.80 0.24
CA PHE A 5 11.92 -5.73 -0.06
C PHE A 5 12.16 -6.27 -1.43
N SER A 6 12.08 -7.54 -1.60
CA SER A 6 12.22 -8.13 -2.91
C SER A 6 10.83 -8.53 -3.37
N SER A 7 10.71 -8.99 -4.57
CA SER A 7 9.42 -9.42 -5.09
C SER A 7 8.92 -10.64 -4.36
N PHE A 8 9.76 -11.35 -3.65
CA PHE A 8 9.33 -12.51 -2.91
C PHE A 8 8.93 -12.16 -1.47
N THR A 9 9.12 -10.94 -1.06
CA THR A 9 8.76 -10.56 0.31
C THR A 9 7.26 -10.42 0.41
N LEU A 10 6.69 -11.02 1.42
CA LEU A 10 5.26 -10.95 1.65
C LEU A 10 5.00 -10.18 2.94
N LEU A 11 4.04 -9.30 2.89
CA LEU A 11 3.69 -8.47 4.04
C LEU A 11 2.36 -8.90 4.62
N ARG A 12 2.31 -9.03 5.92
CA ARG A 12 1.06 -9.32 6.60
C ARG A 12 0.37 -8.00 6.92
N LEU A 13 -0.89 -8.06 7.26
CA LEU A 13 -1.69 -6.88 7.48
C LEU A 13 -1.07 -5.86 8.45
N PRO A 14 -0.53 -6.26 9.58
CA PRO A 14 0.05 -5.25 10.47
C PRO A 14 1.19 -4.46 9.81
N ASN A 15 1.97 -5.13 8.98
CA ASN A 15 3.04 -4.45 8.27
C ASN A 15 2.49 -3.53 7.19
N VAL A 16 1.44 -3.96 6.51
CA VAL A 16 0.82 -3.13 5.49
C VAL A 16 0.25 -1.88 6.14
N MET A 17 -0.39 -2.03 7.29
CA MET A 17 -0.93 -0.90 8.02
C MET A 17 0.18 0.06 8.43
N ARG A 18 1.29 -0.47 8.86
CA ARG A 18 2.39 0.36 9.28
C ARG A 18 3.02 1.11 8.13
N LEU A 19 3.19 0.45 7.01
CA LEU A 19 3.81 1.09 5.85
C LEU A 19 2.91 2.11 5.19
N THR A 20 1.62 1.88 5.20
CA THR A 20 0.70 2.78 4.52
C THR A 20 0.10 3.82 5.45
N GLY A 21 0.13 3.58 6.74
CA GLY A 21 -0.51 4.47 7.68
C GLY A 21 -2.01 4.37 7.68
N LEU A 22 -2.57 3.35 7.02
CA LEU A 22 -4.02 3.23 6.92
C LEU A 22 -4.55 2.25 7.94
N ALA A 23 -5.77 2.50 8.38
CA ALA A 23 -6.44 1.59 9.30
C ALA A 23 -6.91 0.36 8.55
N ARG A 24 -7.11 -0.71 9.26
CA ARG A 24 -7.56 -1.96 8.71
C ARG A 24 -8.81 -1.80 7.86
N SER A 25 -9.82 -1.14 8.42
CA SER A 25 -11.08 -0.98 7.71
C SER A 25 -10.92 -0.17 6.44
N THR A 26 -10.03 0.81 6.45
CA THR A 26 -9.79 1.62 5.27
C THR A 26 -9.14 0.78 4.18
N ILE A 27 -8.20 -0.06 4.56
CA ILE A 27 -7.55 -0.93 3.59
C ILE A 27 -8.59 -1.83 2.91
N TYR A 28 -9.46 -2.45 3.68
CA TYR A 28 -10.44 -3.35 3.09
C TYR A 28 -11.49 -2.62 2.26
N LYS A 29 -11.81 -1.39 2.63
CA LYS A 29 -12.69 -0.60 1.83
C LYS A 29 -12.05 -0.28 0.50
N LEU A 30 -10.77 0.05 0.49
CA LEU A 30 -10.08 0.36 -0.74
C LEU A 30 -9.91 -0.88 -1.62
N ILE A 31 -9.71 -2.04 -1.01
CA ILE A 31 -9.64 -3.28 -1.78
C ILE A 31 -10.97 -3.50 -2.50
N ALA A 32 -12.07 -3.30 -1.79
CA ALA A 32 -13.39 -3.50 -2.37
C ALA A 32 -13.65 -2.51 -3.50
N ALA A 33 -13.07 -1.34 -3.42
CA ALA A 33 -13.25 -0.33 -4.44
C ALA A 33 -12.28 -0.48 -5.60
N GLY A 34 -11.39 -1.45 -5.53
CA GLY A 34 -10.41 -1.64 -6.58
C GLY A 34 -9.26 -0.66 -6.53
N GLU A 35 -9.10 0.02 -5.39
CA GLU A 35 -8.04 1.00 -5.25
C GLU A 35 -6.88 0.56 -4.38
N PHE A 36 -6.85 -0.67 -4.01
CA PHE A 36 -5.77 -1.22 -3.22
C PHE A 36 -5.58 -2.66 -3.67
N PRO A 37 -4.36 -3.14 -3.79
CA PRO A 37 -4.13 -4.50 -4.27
C PRO A 37 -4.73 -5.52 -3.32
N ALA A 38 -5.31 -6.55 -3.91
CA ALA A 38 -5.89 -7.60 -3.10
C ALA A 38 -4.80 -8.50 -2.56
N PRO A 39 -4.99 -9.03 -1.35
CA PRO A 39 -4.00 -9.92 -0.78
C PRO A 39 -4.04 -11.27 -1.47
N ARG A 40 -2.96 -12.02 -1.34
CA ARG A 40 -2.89 -13.36 -1.86
C ARG A 40 -3.10 -14.32 -0.73
N ASN A 41 -3.77 -15.40 -0.99
CA ASN A 41 -4.00 -16.42 0.04
C ASN A 41 -2.77 -17.29 0.17
N LEU A 42 -2.23 -17.38 1.36
CA LEU A 42 -1.12 -18.28 1.63
C LEU A 42 -1.67 -19.62 2.10
N THR A 43 -2.70 -19.55 2.94
CA THR A 43 -3.38 -20.75 3.40
C THR A 43 -4.84 -20.37 3.52
N ARG A 44 -5.66 -21.29 4.01
CA ARG A 44 -7.02 -21.02 4.19
C ARG A 44 -7.26 -19.85 5.10
N ARG A 45 -6.41 -19.62 6.05
CA ARG A 45 -6.61 -18.56 7.01
C ARG A 45 -5.61 -17.44 6.97
N ALA A 46 -4.62 -17.54 6.14
CA ALA A 46 -3.56 -16.54 6.11
C ALA A 46 -3.47 -15.87 4.76
N VAL A 47 -3.45 -14.56 4.77
CA VAL A 47 -3.28 -13.79 3.55
C VAL A 47 -2.11 -12.85 3.72
N ALA A 48 -1.53 -12.45 2.62
CA ALA A 48 -0.42 -11.52 2.63
C ALA A 48 -0.38 -10.78 1.31
N TRP A 49 0.31 -9.67 1.29
CA TRP A 49 0.47 -8.87 0.09
C TRP A 49 1.90 -8.95 -0.36
N PRO A 50 2.15 -9.12 -1.65
CA PRO A 50 3.53 -8.99 -2.13
C PRO A 50 4.00 -7.58 -1.83
N ALA A 51 5.20 -7.47 -1.32
CA ALA A 51 5.72 -6.16 -0.95
C ALA A 51 5.77 -5.22 -2.13
N SER A 52 6.07 -5.74 -3.30
CA SER A 52 6.13 -4.90 -4.49
C SER A 52 4.80 -4.26 -4.82
N ASP A 53 3.69 -4.96 -4.58
CA ASP A 53 2.37 -4.40 -4.84
C ASP A 53 2.10 -3.21 -3.92
N VAL A 54 2.45 -3.35 -2.66
CA VAL A 54 2.22 -2.30 -1.68
C VAL A 54 3.15 -1.13 -1.95
N GLU A 55 4.39 -1.42 -2.31
CA GLU A 55 5.34 -0.37 -2.61
C GLU A 55 4.89 0.46 -3.80
N GLN A 56 4.38 -0.19 -4.82
CA GLN A 56 3.93 0.53 -5.98
C GLN A 56 2.73 1.39 -5.68
N LEU A 57 1.85 0.92 -4.83
CA LEU A 57 0.71 1.69 -4.44
C LEU A 57 1.15 2.94 -3.68
N VAL A 58 2.04 2.77 -2.72
CA VAL A 58 2.51 3.89 -1.92
C VAL A 58 3.21 4.91 -2.79
N LEU A 59 4.05 4.44 -3.68
CA LEU A 59 4.78 5.33 -4.55
C LEU A 59 3.84 6.12 -5.44
N ALA A 60 2.86 5.46 -6.01
CA ALA A 60 1.90 6.13 -6.87
C ALA A 60 1.12 7.19 -6.11
N ARG A 61 0.76 6.90 -4.87
CA ARG A 61 0.04 7.86 -4.07
C ARG A 61 0.90 9.05 -3.69
N VAL A 62 2.15 8.79 -3.36
CA VAL A 62 3.06 9.86 -3.00
C VAL A 62 3.28 10.78 -4.18
N LEU A 63 3.46 10.24 -5.36
CA LEU A 63 3.65 11.04 -6.54
C LEU A 63 2.41 11.85 -6.86
N THR A 64 1.26 11.26 -6.74
CA THR A 64 0.02 11.94 -7.01
C THR A 64 -0.21 13.08 -6.02
N LEU A 65 0.02 12.81 -4.75
CA LEU A 65 -0.16 13.83 -3.74
C LEU A 65 0.84 14.97 -3.89
N SER A 66 2.03 14.65 -4.30
CA SER A 66 3.02 15.67 -4.54
C SER A 66 2.60 16.59 -5.64
N LEU A 67 2.09 16.06 -6.71
CA LEU A 67 1.63 16.88 -7.81
C LEU A 67 0.45 17.73 -7.41
N ILE A 68 -0.47 17.19 -6.69
CA ILE A 68 -1.63 17.92 -6.22
C ILE A 68 -1.25 19.00 -5.25
N SER A 69 -0.36 18.70 -4.35
CA SER A 69 0.09 19.66 -3.38
C SER A 69 0.81 20.80 -4.02
N SER A 70 1.62 20.52 -4.99
CA SER A 70 2.34 21.54 -5.71
C SER A 70 1.39 22.48 -6.37
N ARG A 71 0.37 21.95 -7.00
CA ARG A 71 -0.56 22.77 -7.63
C ARG A 71 -1.32 23.62 -6.66
N SER A 72 -1.78 23.06 -5.60
CA SER A 72 -2.50 23.77 -4.61
C SER A 72 -1.70 24.87 -4.01
N TYR A 73 -0.42 24.60 -3.82
CA TYR A 73 0.42 25.50 -3.21
C TYR A 73 0.65 26.69 -4.06
N GLN A 74 0.70 26.51 -5.32
CA GLN A 74 0.90 27.56 -6.16
C GLN A 74 -0.29 28.39 -6.28
N HIS A 75 -1.43 27.94 -5.89
CA HIS A 75 -2.56 28.58 -6.00
C HIS A 75 -2.69 29.73 -5.16
N LYS A 76 -2.03 30.02 -4.32
CA LYS A 76 -2.19 31.01 -3.47
C LYS A 76 -1.91 32.07 -3.79
#